data_f94a2c7976cf67024d845928710765a5
#
_entry.id   f94a2c7976cf67024d845928710765a5
#
_cell.length_a   1.000
_cell.length_b   1.000
_cell.length_c   1.000
_cell.angle_alpha   90.00
_cell.angle_beta   90.00
_cell.angle_gamma   90.00
#
_symmetry.space_group_name_H-M   'P 1'
#
loop_
_entity.id
_entity.type
_entity.pdbx_description
1 polymer ?
#
loop_
_entity_poly.entity_id
_entity_poly.type
_entity_poly.pdbx_seq_one_letter_code
_entity_poly.pdbx_strand_id
1 'polypeptide(L)'
;MIQPVLVVMTRWPASGRCKQRLAHTLGASPAARIQSRLIAHTLTVAKRVAEQQLFHVHIAVSGAGPRARRRWLASIPQAKVIGQARGDLGNRMRREVLRARTQHPGSPVLLIGTDLPDLEERDLMLAIEALKETPVVLGPSQDGGYWLLGLNGSEPGAPRWPFHSMPWGTDQVCRLTRERALQHGLEPAELDERNDIDHFQDLKAWLE
;
A
#
# COMPACT_ATOMS: atom_id res chain seq x y z
N MET A 1 -21.59 10.22 -3.46
CA MET A 1 -20.71 9.06 -3.83
C MET A 1 -20.16 8.46 -2.54
N ILE A 2 -20.00 7.15 -2.47
CA ILE A 2 -19.39 6.49 -1.31
C ILE A 2 -17.89 6.81 -1.34
N GLN A 3 -17.37 7.37 -0.25
CA GLN A 3 -15.97 7.77 -0.14
C GLN A 3 -15.07 6.52 -0.03
N PRO A 4 -14.04 6.36 -0.88
CA PRO A 4 -13.12 5.21 -0.82
C PRO A 4 -12.22 5.24 0.41
N VAL A 5 -11.65 4.09 0.76
CA VAL A 5 -10.66 3.96 1.84
C VAL A 5 -9.27 3.74 1.25
N LEU A 6 -8.33 4.61 1.58
CA LEU A 6 -6.90 4.42 1.30
C LEU A 6 -6.23 3.79 2.51
N VAL A 7 -5.69 2.61 2.34
CA VAL A 7 -4.90 1.90 3.36
C VAL A 7 -3.42 1.95 2.99
N VAL A 8 -2.64 2.69 3.76
CA VAL A 8 -1.18 2.77 3.62
C VAL A 8 -0.53 1.72 4.51
N MET A 9 0.05 0.69 3.91
CA MET A 9 0.80 -0.37 4.59
C MET A 9 2.25 0.04 4.74
N THR A 10 2.72 0.27 5.95
CA THR A 10 4.09 0.76 6.16
C THR A 10 4.80 0.06 7.32
N ARG A 11 6.12 0.19 7.34
CA ARG A 11 6.98 -0.25 8.44
C ARG A 11 7.65 0.94 9.10
N TRP A 12 7.73 0.94 10.43
CA TRP A 12 8.48 1.98 11.15
C TRP A 12 9.95 1.99 10.68
N PRO A 13 10.48 3.15 10.24
CA PRO A 13 11.82 3.25 9.66
C PRO A 13 12.89 3.19 10.76
N ALA A 14 13.23 1.99 11.20
CA ALA A 14 14.28 1.77 12.17
C ALA A 14 15.53 1.17 11.49
N SER A 15 16.70 1.67 11.86
CA SER A 15 17.99 1.16 11.39
C SER A 15 18.09 -0.36 11.58
N GLY A 16 18.51 -1.09 10.55
CA GLY A 16 18.62 -2.54 10.54
C GLY A 16 17.29 -3.31 10.48
N ARG A 17 16.14 -2.63 10.33
CA ARG A 17 14.82 -3.27 10.28
C ARG A 17 14.02 -2.99 9.00
N CYS A 18 14.52 -2.17 8.11
CA CYS A 18 13.90 -1.82 6.84
C CYS A 18 14.93 -1.78 5.72
N LYS A 19 14.46 -1.93 4.48
CA LYS A 19 15.31 -1.85 3.27
C LYS A 19 16.61 -2.64 3.38
N GLN A 20 16.52 -3.92 3.71
CA GLN A 20 17.67 -4.80 3.94
C GLN A 20 18.61 -4.84 2.73
N ARG A 21 18.05 -4.88 1.51
CA ARG A 21 18.81 -4.92 0.25
C ARG A 21 19.62 -3.62 0.07
N LEU A 22 19.02 -2.46 0.31
CA LEU A 22 19.74 -1.17 0.34
C LEU A 22 20.77 -1.12 1.47
N ALA A 23 20.44 -1.67 2.63
CA ALA A 23 21.33 -1.65 3.79
C ALA A 23 22.62 -2.46 3.57
N HIS A 24 22.60 -3.48 2.72
CA HIS A 24 23.82 -4.21 2.32
C HIS A 24 24.85 -3.33 1.62
N THR A 25 24.40 -2.37 0.80
CA THR A 25 25.28 -1.49 0.03
C THR A 25 25.58 -0.19 0.76
N LEU A 26 24.58 0.43 1.38
CA LEU A 26 24.67 1.77 1.96
C LEU A 26 24.87 1.78 3.47
N GLY A 27 24.66 0.66 4.14
CA GLY A 27 24.56 0.57 5.58
C GLY A 27 23.14 0.82 6.13
N ALA A 28 22.90 0.35 7.34
CA ALA A 28 21.57 0.33 7.94
C ALA A 28 20.96 1.73 8.21
N SER A 29 21.79 2.71 8.60
CA SER A 29 21.31 4.06 8.90
C SER A 29 20.93 4.87 7.65
N PRO A 30 21.72 4.89 6.55
CA PRO A 30 21.29 5.48 5.29
C PRO A 30 20.01 4.83 4.74
N ALA A 31 19.92 3.50 4.73
CA ALA A 31 18.72 2.79 4.28
C ALA A 31 17.45 3.18 5.08
N ALA A 32 17.59 3.36 6.40
CA ALA A 32 16.48 3.83 7.23
C ALA A 32 16.10 5.30 6.94
N ARG A 33 17.06 6.16 6.57
CA ARG A 33 16.76 7.55 6.14
C ARG A 33 16.00 7.58 4.82
N ILE A 34 16.40 6.74 3.84
CA ILE A 34 15.69 6.59 2.57
C ILE A 34 14.25 6.13 2.84
N GLN A 35 14.06 5.07 3.62
CA GLN A 35 12.73 4.62 4.02
C GLN A 35 11.90 5.73 4.68
N SER A 36 12.51 6.55 5.53
CA SER A 36 11.82 7.69 6.16
C SER A 36 11.35 8.73 5.15
N ARG A 37 12.15 9.00 4.11
CA ARG A 37 11.77 9.95 3.04
C ARG A 37 10.63 9.40 2.19
N LEU A 38 10.70 8.13 1.78
CA LEU A 38 9.63 7.46 1.03
C LEU A 38 8.31 7.47 1.81
N ILE A 39 8.37 7.12 3.10
CA ILE A 39 7.20 7.19 3.99
C ILE A 39 6.66 8.63 4.06
N ALA A 40 7.53 9.63 4.25
CA ALA A 40 7.11 11.02 4.33
C ALA A 40 6.43 11.49 3.03
N HIS A 41 6.95 11.08 1.87
CA HIS A 41 6.34 11.34 0.57
C HIS A 41 4.93 10.73 0.49
N THR A 42 4.80 9.42 0.69
CA THR A 42 3.50 8.73 0.65
C THR A 42 2.50 9.32 1.66
N LEU A 43 2.95 9.64 2.89
CA LEU A 43 2.09 10.26 3.88
C LEU A 43 1.68 11.69 3.51
N THR A 44 2.49 12.42 2.74
CA THR A 44 2.12 13.74 2.21
C THR A 44 0.97 13.62 1.21
N VAL A 45 1.05 12.65 0.27
CA VAL A 45 -0.05 12.36 -0.66
C VAL A 45 -1.31 11.93 0.10
N ALA A 46 -1.17 10.97 1.04
CA ALA A 46 -2.28 10.52 1.85
C ALA A 46 -2.94 11.64 2.66
N LYS A 47 -2.15 12.58 3.20
CA LYS A 47 -2.65 13.75 3.91
C LYS A 47 -3.49 14.65 2.99
N ARG A 48 -3.00 14.95 1.79
CA ARG A 48 -3.71 15.81 0.84
C ARG A 48 -5.07 15.23 0.46
N VAL A 49 -5.14 13.94 0.10
CA VAL A 49 -6.41 13.30 -0.25
C VAL A 49 -7.37 13.18 0.96
N ALA A 50 -6.84 13.10 2.19
CA ALA A 50 -7.65 13.15 3.40
C ALA A 50 -8.20 14.57 3.69
N GLU A 51 -7.37 15.59 3.54
CA GLU A 51 -7.76 17.00 3.72
C GLU A 51 -8.82 17.45 2.70
N GLN A 52 -8.71 16.98 1.47
CA GLN A 52 -9.70 17.21 0.41
C GLN A 52 -10.95 16.33 0.56
N GLN A 53 -11.03 15.50 1.58
CA GLN A 53 -12.12 14.55 1.83
C GLN A 53 -12.39 13.60 0.65
N LEU A 54 -11.34 13.29 -0.14
CA LEU A 54 -11.43 12.34 -1.25
C LEU A 54 -11.39 10.89 -0.75
N PHE A 55 -10.67 10.63 0.35
CA PHE A 55 -10.49 9.30 0.93
C PHE A 55 -10.63 9.31 2.46
N HIS A 56 -11.15 8.22 3.02
CA HIS A 56 -10.84 7.83 4.39
C HIS A 56 -9.44 7.23 4.42
N VAL A 57 -8.53 7.75 5.25
CA VAL A 57 -7.13 7.30 5.26
C VAL A 57 -6.83 6.47 6.50
N HIS A 58 -6.37 5.24 6.29
CA HIS A 58 -5.87 4.34 7.32
C HIS A 58 -4.37 4.10 7.13
N ILE A 59 -3.56 4.38 8.14
CA ILE A 59 -2.12 4.10 8.13
C ILE A 59 -1.87 2.88 9.01
N ALA A 60 -1.62 1.75 8.40
CA ALA A 60 -1.33 0.49 9.08
C ALA A 60 0.19 0.31 9.21
N VAL A 61 0.73 0.48 10.43
CA VAL A 61 2.17 0.48 10.67
C VAL A 61 2.64 -0.74 11.45
N SER A 62 3.70 -1.40 10.96
CA SER A 62 4.41 -2.45 11.69
C SER A 62 5.65 -1.91 12.38
N GLY A 63 6.01 -2.48 13.53
CA GLY A 63 7.22 -2.11 14.27
C GLY A 63 7.19 -0.77 15.00
N ALA A 64 6.05 -0.06 15.01
CA ALA A 64 5.87 1.20 15.74
C ALA A 64 5.20 0.98 17.10
N GLY A 65 5.82 1.48 18.16
CA GLY A 65 5.19 1.54 19.47
C GLY A 65 4.09 2.62 19.58
N PRO A 66 3.32 2.65 20.67
CA PRO A 66 2.21 3.59 20.84
C PRO A 66 2.61 5.08 20.71
N ARG A 67 3.80 5.46 21.21
CA ARG A 67 4.31 6.84 21.11
C ARG A 67 4.58 7.25 19.66
N ALA A 68 5.19 6.36 18.86
CA ALA A 68 5.49 6.59 17.47
C ALA A 68 4.20 6.74 16.64
N ARG A 69 3.20 5.88 16.88
CA ARG A 69 1.88 5.96 16.24
C ARG A 69 1.17 7.27 16.55
N ARG A 70 1.21 7.72 17.82
CA ARG A 70 0.65 9.03 18.22
C ARG A 70 1.31 10.20 17.50
N ARG A 71 2.63 10.16 17.27
CA ARG A 71 3.35 11.19 16.50
C ARG A 71 2.83 11.26 15.06
N TRP A 72 2.63 10.15 14.40
CA TRP A 72 2.08 10.12 13.04
C TRP A 72 0.63 10.59 12.99
N LEU A 73 -0.18 10.16 13.96
CA LEU A 73 -1.56 10.66 14.06
C LEU A 73 -1.62 12.19 14.20
N ALA A 74 -0.73 12.78 14.99
CA ALA A 74 -0.65 14.23 15.14
C ALA A 74 -0.25 14.95 13.84
N SER A 75 0.51 14.29 12.94
CA SER A 75 0.91 14.88 11.64
C SER A 75 -0.17 14.77 10.57
N ILE A 76 -1.10 13.84 10.71
CA ILE A 76 -2.25 13.64 9.80
C ILE A 76 -3.51 13.39 10.65
N PRO A 77 -4.11 14.43 11.23
CA PRO A 77 -5.24 14.28 12.16
C PRO A 77 -6.47 13.59 11.53
N GLN A 78 -6.63 13.72 10.22
CA GLN A 78 -7.73 13.11 9.47
C GLN A 78 -7.54 11.62 9.19
N ALA A 79 -6.33 11.09 9.43
CA ALA A 79 -6.02 9.68 9.21
C ALA A 79 -6.18 8.86 10.49
N LYS A 80 -6.48 7.58 10.32
CA LYS A 80 -6.45 6.59 11.39
C LYS A 80 -5.12 5.84 11.40
N VAL A 81 -4.33 5.99 12.45
CA VAL A 81 -3.04 5.31 12.60
C VAL A 81 -3.16 4.09 13.51
N ILE A 82 -2.91 2.91 12.96
CA ILE A 82 -3.13 1.62 13.62
C ILE A 82 -1.92 0.70 13.47
N GLY A 83 -1.77 -0.22 14.42
CA GLY A 83 -0.78 -1.30 14.29
C GLY A 83 -1.26 -2.38 13.34
N GLN A 84 -0.38 -2.86 12.46
CA GLN A 84 -0.67 -4.03 11.63
C GLN A 84 -0.92 -5.27 12.47
N ALA A 85 -1.78 -6.15 11.98
CA ALA A 85 -2.01 -7.46 12.56
C ALA A 85 -0.73 -8.34 12.49
N ARG A 86 -0.74 -9.45 13.22
CA ARG A 86 0.29 -10.49 13.11
C ARG A 86 0.01 -11.39 11.91
N GLY A 87 1.04 -12.08 11.43
CA GLY A 87 0.99 -13.00 10.30
C GLY A 87 1.86 -12.54 9.13
N ASP A 88 1.79 -13.26 8.02
CA ASP A 88 2.43 -12.90 6.77
C ASP A 88 1.82 -11.61 6.16
N LEU A 89 2.37 -11.14 5.06
CA LEU A 89 1.91 -9.92 4.40
C LEU A 89 0.44 -10.04 3.98
N GLY A 90 0.04 -11.16 3.40
CA GLY A 90 -1.34 -11.38 2.95
C GLY A 90 -2.35 -11.32 4.08
N ASN A 91 -2.08 -11.99 5.20
CA ASN A 91 -2.93 -11.93 6.39
C ASN A 91 -3.06 -10.49 6.93
N ARG A 92 -1.96 -9.74 6.94
CA ARG A 92 -1.97 -8.33 7.39
C ARG A 92 -2.80 -7.45 6.45
N MET A 93 -2.59 -7.56 5.13
CA MET A 93 -3.36 -6.82 4.12
C MET A 93 -4.85 -7.14 4.21
N ARG A 94 -5.19 -8.44 4.24
CA ARG A 94 -6.59 -8.88 4.36
C ARG A 94 -7.27 -8.32 5.61
N ARG A 95 -6.56 -8.29 6.74
CA ARG A 95 -7.08 -7.69 8.00
C ARG A 95 -7.39 -6.21 7.85
N GLU A 96 -6.57 -5.48 7.12
CA GLU A 96 -6.80 -4.05 6.91
C GLU A 96 -7.98 -3.81 5.95
N VAL A 97 -8.13 -4.62 4.90
CA VAL A 97 -9.33 -4.59 4.04
C VAL A 97 -10.59 -4.86 4.85
N LEU A 98 -10.59 -5.92 5.68
CA LEU A 98 -11.72 -6.25 6.54
C LEU A 98 -12.06 -5.10 7.48
N ARG A 99 -11.06 -4.48 8.09
CA ARG A 99 -11.23 -3.32 8.98
C ARG A 99 -11.80 -2.11 8.23
N ALA A 100 -11.28 -1.81 7.04
CA ALA A 100 -11.78 -0.73 6.21
C ALA A 100 -13.26 -0.92 5.89
N ARG A 101 -13.64 -2.10 5.40
CA ARG A 101 -15.02 -2.42 5.04
C ARG A 101 -15.99 -2.50 6.22
N THR A 102 -15.50 -2.91 7.41
CA THR A 102 -16.32 -2.89 8.64
C THR A 102 -16.63 -1.45 9.06
N GLN A 103 -15.71 -0.52 8.87
CA GLN A 103 -15.89 0.88 9.27
C GLN A 103 -16.59 1.72 8.20
N HIS A 104 -16.39 1.37 6.95
CA HIS A 104 -16.91 2.05 5.77
C HIS A 104 -17.55 1.02 4.82
N PRO A 105 -18.74 0.52 5.15
CA PRO A 105 -19.42 -0.50 4.34
C PRO A 105 -19.68 0.00 2.91
N GLY A 106 -19.42 -0.86 1.92
CA GLY A 106 -19.61 -0.52 0.51
C GLY A 106 -18.52 0.35 -0.11
N SER A 107 -17.56 0.85 0.68
CA SER A 107 -16.45 1.66 0.14
C SER A 107 -15.44 0.82 -0.62
N PRO A 108 -14.99 1.28 -1.80
CA PRO A 108 -13.78 0.75 -2.43
C PRO A 108 -12.58 0.90 -1.49
N VAL A 109 -11.66 -0.06 -1.55
CA VAL A 109 -10.45 -0.07 -0.72
C VAL A 109 -9.21 -0.12 -1.61
N LEU A 110 -8.32 0.86 -1.47
CA LEU A 110 -6.98 0.85 -2.06
C LEU A 110 -5.96 0.47 -0.99
N LEU A 111 -5.13 -0.51 -1.28
CA LEU A 111 -3.96 -0.88 -0.49
C LEU A 111 -2.71 -0.41 -1.23
N ILE A 112 -1.86 0.39 -0.58
CA ILE A 112 -0.56 0.81 -1.12
C ILE A 112 0.56 0.55 -0.11
N GLY A 113 1.78 0.37 -0.63
CA GLY A 113 3.03 0.41 0.14
C GLY A 113 3.52 1.84 0.38
N THR A 114 4.78 1.96 0.78
CA THR A 114 5.49 3.25 0.94
C THR A 114 6.83 3.25 0.22
N ASP A 115 6.96 2.46 -0.83
CA ASP A 115 8.24 2.24 -1.50
C ASP A 115 8.29 2.92 -2.88
N LEU A 116 7.15 3.52 -3.30
CA LEU A 116 7.00 4.25 -4.56
C LEU A 116 7.41 5.72 -4.38
N PRO A 117 8.50 6.18 -5.04
CA PRO A 117 9.04 7.53 -4.85
C PRO A 117 8.23 8.62 -5.57
N ASP A 118 7.53 8.26 -6.62
CA ASP A 118 6.78 9.13 -7.53
C ASP A 118 5.26 8.98 -7.41
N LEU A 119 4.77 8.44 -6.29
CA LEU A 119 3.33 8.35 -6.02
C LEU A 119 2.70 9.73 -6.03
N GLU A 120 1.61 9.88 -6.78
CA GLU A 120 0.81 11.10 -6.87
C GLU A 120 -0.66 10.88 -6.50
N GLU A 121 -1.37 11.95 -6.17
CA GLU A 121 -2.83 11.91 -5.95
C GLU A 121 -3.58 11.38 -7.18
N ARG A 122 -3.10 11.72 -8.38
CA ARG A 122 -3.64 11.25 -9.65
C ARG A 122 -3.67 9.73 -9.75
N ASP A 123 -2.65 9.05 -9.26
CA ASP A 123 -2.57 7.57 -9.31
C ASP A 123 -3.72 6.94 -8.51
N LEU A 124 -4.01 7.51 -7.34
CA LEU A 124 -5.12 7.06 -6.50
C LEU A 124 -6.48 7.33 -7.15
N MET A 125 -6.62 8.47 -7.82
CA MET A 125 -7.85 8.82 -8.53
C MET A 125 -8.09 7.93 -9.74
N LEU A 126 -7.04 7.60 -10.51
CA LEU A 126 -7.12 6.65 -11.63
C LEU A 126 -7.54 5.26 -11.15
N ALA A 127 -7.01 4.80 -10.00
CA ALA A 127 -7.42 3.53 -9.41
C ALA A 127 -8.90 3.51 -9.03
N ILE A 128 -9.43 4.60 -8.46
CA ILE A 128 -10.85 4.71 -8.08
C ILE A 128 -11.73 4.78 -9.33
N GLU A 129 -11.29 5.47 -10.37
CA GLU A 129 -12.06 5.53 -11.63
C GLU A 129 -12.16 4.14 -12.25
N ALA A 130 -11.06 3.40 -12.33
CA ALA A 130 -11.05 2.04 -12.84
C ALA A 130 -11.95 1.09 -12.00
N LEU A 131 -12.01 1.28 -10.66
CA LEU A 131 -12.88 0.47 -9.78
C LEU A 131 -14.37 0.73 -9.95
N LYS A 132 -14.78 1.71 -10.75
CA LYS A 132 -16.20 1.87 -11.12
C LYS A 132 -16.62 0.83 -12.15
N GLU A 133 -15.70 0.45 -13.03
CA GLU A 133 -15.94 -0.47 -14.15
C GLU A 133 -15.46 -1.90 -13.85
N THR A 134 -14.47 -2.06 -12.97
CA THR A 134 -13.86 -3.35 -12.65
C THR A 134 -13.86 -3.64 -11.16
N PRO A 135 -13.97 -4.91 -10.74
CA PRO A 135 -13.97 -5.28 -9.33
C PRO A 135 -12.59 -5.17 -8.67
N VAL A 136 -11.52 -5.20 -9.46
CA VAL A 136 -10.12 -5.24 -9.01
C VAL A 136 -9.26 -4.34 -9.87
N VAL A 137 -8.34 -3.62 -9.23
CA VAL A 137 -7.30 -2.83 -9.91
C VAL A 137 -5.93 -3.21 -9.35
N LEU A 138 -4.98 -3.41 -10.24
CA LEU A 138 -3.57 -3.66 -9.91
C LEU A 138 -2.71 -2.51 -10.43
N GLY A 139 -1.79 -2.03 -9.62
CA GLY A 139 -0.67 -1.20 -10.05
C GLY A 139 0.60 -2.06 -10.03
N PRO A 140 1.05 -2.62 -11.15
CA PRO A 140 2.21 -3.52 -11.18
C PRO A 140 3.50 -2.81 -10.77
N SER A 141 4.42 -3.55 -10.13
CA SER A 141 5.80 -3.12 -9.87
C SER A 141 6.77 -3.93 -10.71
N GLN A 142 7.89 -3.32 -11.10
CA GLN A 142 8.93 -3.96 -11.93
C GLN A 142 9.57 -5.20 -11.27
N ASP A 143 9.50 -5.29 -9.94
CA ASP A 143 9.98 -6.47 -9.19
C ASP A 143 9.02 -7.67 -9.25
N GLY A 144 7.89 -7.55 -10.00
CA GLY A 144 6.85 -8.57 -10.12
C GLY A 144 5.82 -8.56 -8.99
N GLY A 145 5.92 -7.60 -8.08
CA GLY A 145 4.89 -7.27 -7.09
C GLY A 145 3.85 -6.30 -7.62
N TYR A 146 3.21 -5.59 -6.72
CA TYR A 146 2.35 -4.46 -7.04
C TYR A 146 2.51 -3.34 -6.01
N TRP A 147 2.54 -2.10 -6.48
CA TRP A 147 2.55 -0.91 -5.64
C TRP A 147 1.14 -0.54 -5.15
N LEU A 148 0.08 -0.99 -5.87
CA LEU A 148 -1.31 -0.79 -5.51
C LEU A 148 -2.14 -2.05 -5.77
N LEU A 149 -3.01 -2.39 -4.82
CA LEU A 149 -4.13 -3.31 -5.00
C LEU A 149 -5.42 -2.60 -4.63
N GLY A 150 -6.32 -2.45 -5.60
CA GLY A 150 -7.66 -1.88 -5.43
C GLY A 150 -8.73 -2.98 -5.46
N LEU A 151 -9.70 -2.88 -4.56
CA LEU A 151 -10.86 -3.75 -4.48
C LEU A 151 -12.12 -2.89 -4.42
N ASN A 152 -13.09 -3.11 -5.29
CA ASN A 152 -14.35 -2.38 -5.24
C ASN A 152 -15.16 -2.74 -3.97
N GLY A 153 -16.23 -2.00 -3.71
CA GLY A 153 -17.04 -2.16 -2.50
C GLY A 153 -18.17 -3.19 -2.60
N SER A 154 -18.31 -3.89 -3.73
CA SER A 154 -19.47 -4.75 -4.01
C SER A 154 -19.54 -6.01 -3.15
N GLU A 155 -18.39 -6.56 -2.75
CA GLU A 155 -18.33 -7.76 -1.93
C GLU A 155 -18.20 -7.42 -0.44
N PRO A 156 -19.05 -7.98 0.44
CA PRO A 156 -18.90 -7.81 1.88
C PRO A 156 -17.64 -8.54 2.40
N GLY A 157 -17.04 -8.00 3.43
CA GLY A 157 -15.87 -8.60 4.07
C GLY A 157 -14.57 -8.39 3.29
N ALA A 158 -13.64 -9.31 3.38
CA ALA A 158 -12.36 -9.28 2.68
C ALA A 158 -12.13 -10.61 1.96
N PRO A 159 -12.00 -10.61 0.63
CA PRO A 159 -11.78 -11.83 -0.13
C PRO A 159 -10.50 -12.54 0.34
N ARG A 160 -10.45 -13.85 0.20
CA ARG A 160 -9.26 -14.63 0.58
C ARG A 160 -8.28 -14.82 -0.59
N TRP A 161 -8.80 -14.86 -1.80
CA TRP A 161 -8.05 -15.24 -3.00
C TRP A 161 -6.81 -14.36 -3.28
N PRO A 162 -6.81 -13.02 -3.07
CA PRO A 162 -5.62 -12.23 -3.35
C PRO A 162 -4.55 -12.35 -2.26
N PHE A 163 -4.87 -12.89 -1.10
CA PHE A 163 -4.00 -12.83 0.06
C PHE A 163 -3.49 -14.20 0.55
N HIS A 164 -4.27 -15.27 0.35
CA HIS A 164 -3.94 -16.59 0.92
C HIS A 164 -2.94 -17.33 0.06
N SER A 165 -1.94 -17.98 0.71
CA SER A 165 -0.92 -18.79 0.03
C SER A 165 -0.25 -18.07 -1.16
N MET A 166 0.04 -16.80 -1.00
CA MET A 166 0.77 -16.02 -1.98
C MET A 166 2.27 -16.08 -1.65
N PRO A 167 3.16 -16.32 -2.64
CA PRO A 167 4.60 -16.30 -2.41
C PRO A 167 5.13 -14.87 -2.29
N TRP A 168 4.81 -14.22 -1.18
CA TRP A 168 5.20 -12.84 -0.93
C TRP A 168 6.70 -12.61 -1.03
N GLY A 169 7.08 -11.51 -1.70
CA GLY A 169 8.48 -11.14 -1.92
C GLY A 169 9.14 -11.84 -3.10
N THR A 170 8.35 -12.45 -3.98
CA THR A 170 8.81 -12.99 -5.27
C THR A 170 8.25 -12.18 -6.43
N ASP A 171 8.83 -12.35 -7.61
CA ASP A 171 8.42 -11.75 -8.88
C ASP A 171 7.10 -12.31 -9.46
N GLN A 172 6.45 -13.20 -8.74
CA GLN A 172 5.23 -13.87 -9.21
C GLN A 172 3.94 -13.26 -8.64
N VAL A 173 4.04 -12.36 -7.66
CA VAL A 173 2.90 -11.89 -6.86
C VAL A 173 1.83 -11.22 -7.72
N CYS A 174 2.21 -10.28 -8.60
CA CYS A 174 1.26 -9.58 -9.47
C CYS A 174 0.59 -10.54 -10.46
N ARG A 175 1.38 -11.37 -11.14
CA ARG A 175 0.89 -12.39 -12.09
C ARG A 175 -0.10 -13.36 -11.41
N LEU A 176 0.27 -13.92 -10.27
CA LEU A 176 -0.61 -14.84 -9.53
C LEU A 176 -1.88 -14.17 -9.01
N THR A 177 -1.81 -12.90 -8.63
CA THR A 177 -3.00 -12.13 -8.21
C THR A 177 -3.96 -11.97 -9.39
N ARG A 178 -3.45 -11.64 -10.58
CA ARG A 178 -4.24 -11.55 -11.82
C ARG A 178 -4.89 -12.90 -12.17
N GLU A 179 -4.10 -13.97 -12.20
CA GLU A 179 -4.60 -15.32 -12.52
C GLU A 179 -5.72 -15.75 -11.57
N ARG A 180 -5.55 -15.50 -10.28
CA ARG A 180 -6.58 -15.81 -9.28
C ARG A 180 -7.83 -14.96 -9.44
N ALA A 181 -7.71 -13.68 -9.78
CA ALA A 181 -8.86 -12.85 -10.09
C ALA A 181 -9.66 -13.46 -11.25
N LEU A 182 -8.99 -13.80 -12.35
CA LEU A 182 -9.63 -14.45 -13.51
C LEU A 182 -10.30 -15.79 -13.15
N GLN A 183 -9.68 -16.60 -12.29
CA GLN A 183 -10.28 -17.85 -11.79
C GLN A 183 -11.58 -17.62 -10.99
N HIS A 184 -11.75 -16.43 -10.42
CA HIS A 184 -12.98 -16.01 -9.73
C HIS A 184 -13.95 -15.26 -10.65
N GLY A 185 -13.70 -15.22 -11.96
CA GLY A 185 -14.52 -14.48 -12.92
C GLY A 185 -14.37 -12.96 -12.81
N LEU A 186 -13.31 -12.48 -12.17
CA LEU A 186 -13.01 -11.07 -11.98
C LEU A 186 -11.91 -10.66 -12.95
N GLU A 187 -12.21 -9.75 -13.88
CA GLU A 187 -11.22 -9.18 -14.78
C GLU A 187 -10.59 -7.94 -14.13
N PRO A 188 -9.30 -7.96 -13.75
CA PRO A 188 -8.66 -6.81 -13.13
C PRO A 188 -8.26 -5.77 -14.17
N ALA A 189 -8.47 -4.48 -13.87
CA ALA A 189 -7.80 -3.40 -14.58
C ALA A 189 -6.35 -3.26 -14.09
N GLU A 190 -5.47 -2.79 -14.96
CA GLU A 190 -4.08 -2.51 -14.61
C GLU A 190 -3.75 -1.04 -14.85
N LEU A 191 -3.09 -0.45 -13.87
CA LEU A 191 -2.46 0.86 -13.97
C LEU A 191 -1.05 0.72 -14.55
N ASP A 192 -0.41 1.84 -14.82
CA ASP A 192 0.97 1.86 -15.29
C ASP A 192 1.90 1.16 -14.31
N GLU A 193 2.81 0.36 -14.86
CA GLU A 193 3.88 -0.26 -14.10
C GLU A 193 4.83 0.81 -13.55
N ARG A 194 5.19 0.67 -12.26
CA ARG A 194 6.08 1.61 -11.57
C ARG A 194 7.29 0.90 -10.99
N ASN A 195 8.34 1.67 -10.72
CA ASN A 195 9.53 1.17 -10.06
C ASN A 195 9.54 1.60 -8.60
N ASP A 196 9.60 0.63 -7.69
CA ASP A 196 9.81 0.88 -6.27
C ASP A 196 11.32 0.95 -5.94
N ILE A 197 11.67 1.67 -4.89
CA ILE A 197 13.05 1.77 -4.44
C ILE A 197 13.36 0.65 -3.46
N ASP A 198 13.97 -0.43 -3.91
CA ASP A 198 14.38 -1.56 -3.07
C ASP A 198 15.88 -1.89 -3.16
N HIS A 199 16.50 -1.61 -4.30
CA HIS A 199 17.92 -1.80 -4.56
C HIS A 199 18.67 -0.47 -4.74
N PHE A 200 20.01 -0.51 -4.64
CA PHE A 200 20.86 0.67 -4.83
C PHE A 200 20.74 1.27 -6.24
N GLN A 201 20.48 0.44 -7.23
CA GLN A 201 20.32 0.88 -8.62
C GLN A 201 19.07 1.73 -8.82
N ASP A 202 17.99 1.46 -8.07
CA ASP A 202 16.70 2.18 -8.14
C ASP A 202 16.86 3.64 -7.69
N LEU A 203 17.86 3.92 -6.84
CA LEU A 203 18.13 5.27 -6.35
C LEU A 203 18.65 6.23 -7.43
N LYS A 204 19.28 5.73 -8.50
CA LYS A 204 19.85 6.59 -9.54
C LYS A 204 18.77 7.43 -10.21
N ALA A 205 17.66 6.82 -10.58
CA ALA A 205 16.53 7.51 -11.19
C ALA A 205 15.80 8.50 -10.24
N TRP A 206 16.03 8.39 -8.94
CA TRP A 206 15.41 9.27 -7.93
C TRP A 206 16.31 10.43 -7.48
N LEU A 207 17.60 10.37 -7.80
CA LEU A 207 18.59 11.39 -7.43
C LEU A 207 18.88 12.36 -8.59
N GLU A 208 18.45 12.04 -9.80
CA GLU A 208 18.47 12.90 -10.99
C GLU A 208 17.21 13.76 -11.07
#